data_f502ecd4266dad7367b72d4571fddb32
#
_entry.id   f502ecd4266dad7367b72d4571fddb32
#
_cell.length_a   1.000
_cell.length_b   1.000
_cell.length_c   1.000
_cell.angle_alpha   90.00
_cell.angle_beta   90.00
_cell.angle_gamma   90.00
#
_symmetry.space_group_name_H-M   'P 1'
#
loop_
_entity.id
_entity.type
_entity.pdbx_description
1 polymer ?
#
loop_
_entity_poly.entity_id
_entity_poly.type
_entity_poly.pdbx_seq_one_letter_code
_entity_poly.pdbx_strand_id
1 'polypeptide(L)'
;MNFFCFAIVFLLLVNNYRLQNYEIIINYFVPLHKIMTIIAVVLGYFALLFAFSRWTGRRATNETFYRADRQSPWYMVAFGMVGASISGITFVSVPGMVLTSQMNYLQTCMGFILGYVVVAFVLLPLYYKLNLTSIYAYLGQRLGQRSHKTGSWFFLLSKMTGAAVRFYVVCIILQRFVFEPLGVPFALTTVLLVLLIWLYTRKGGIKTLVWTDSLQTLCLFTALLIIIYKVATDLNMTMGEAISAVSGHELSRVFVWDDWVSKQNFWKQFLSGVFIVLVMTGVDQDMMQKNLTCKTLRGAQKDMCTYGVAFLPANLLFLSLGVLLVMWYQQHGLTLPASGDELLPGYVEQTSSIFHLTSCLFVLGIVAASFSSADSALTSLTTIYCVDILGQKDNEQLRKRTHLGMCAVFVLFILFFKVVNSTSLIDAIYIICGYTYGPLLGLFAYGLLTKRVVNDRLVPYIAVASPLLCYAIDYGVGQMTGYRFGYELLMLNGLITFAGLYLSSKGQDD
;
A
#
# COMPACT_ATOMS: atom_id res chain seq x y z
N MET A 1 -18.24 -15.02 28.16
CA MET A 1 -18.11 -15.73 26.88
C MET A 1 -18.22 -17.27 27.01
N ASN A 2 -17.84 -17.84 28.14
CA ASN A 2 -17.97 -19.29 28.40
C ASN A 2 -19.41 -19.79 28.72
N PHE A 3 -20.32 -18.90 29.11
CA PHE A 3 -21.66 -19.29 29.54
C PHE A 3 -22.60 -19.67 28.38
N PHE A 4 -22.45 -19.00 27.23
CA PHE A 4 -23.31 -19.28 26.05
C PHE A 4 -22.87 -20.55 25.32
N CYS A 5 -21.57 -20.80 25.20
CA CYS A 5 -21.04 -22.06 24.67
C CYS A 5 -21.37 -23.25 25.59
N PHE A 6 -21.29 -23.06 26.92
CA PHE A 6 -21.65 -24.09 27.90
C PHE A 6 -23.16 -24.41 27.85
N ALA A 7 -24.01 -23.40 27.68
CA ALA A 7 -25.46 -23.59 27.57
C ALA A 7 -25.86 -24.34 26.30
N ILE A 8 -25.22 -24.10 25.15
CA ILE A 8 -25.48 -24.82 23.90
C ILE A 8 -24.95 -26.24 23.97
N VAL A 9 -23.76 -26.47 24.51
CA VAL A 9 -23.20 -27.81 24.73
C VAL A 9 -24.01 -28.58 25.74
N PHE A 10 -24.51 -27.94 26.80
CA PHE A 10 -25.39 -28.57 27.81
C PHE A 10 -26.77 -28.91 27.23
N LEU A 11 -27.37 -28.05 26.39
CA LEU A 11 -28.63 -28.34 25.69
C LEU A 11 -28.50 -29.48 24.67
N LEU A 12 -27.35 -29.62 24.00
CA LEU A 12 -27.08 -30.73 23.06
C LEU A 12 -26.77 -32.04 23.78
N LEU A 13 -26.13 -31.99 24.96
CA LEU A 13 -25.86 -33.18 25.78
C LEU A 13 -27.11 -33.73 26.51
N VAL A 14 -28.08 -32.86 26.84
CA VAL A 14 -29.32 -33.22 27.54
C VAL A 14 -30.35 -33.86 26.58
N ASN A 15 -30.26 -33.54 25.27
CA ASN A 15 -31.18 -34.12 24.27
C ASN A 15 -30.54 -35.31 23.54
N ASN A 16 -30.32 -36.41 24.15
CA ASN A 16 -30.06 -37.79 23.69
C ASN A 16 -29.99 -38.02 22.14
N TYR A 17 -29.18 -37.21 21.40
CA TYR A 17 -29.04 -37.36 19.96
C TYR A 17 -27.78 -38.17 19.60
N ARG A 18 -28.00 -39.26 18.81
CA ARG A 18 -27.01 -40.22 18.32
C ARG A 18 -25.94 -39.62 17.43
N LEU A 19 -24.85 -40.35 17.25
CA LEU A 19 -23.61 -40.11 16.51
C LEU A 19 -23.67 -39.31 15.18
N GLN A 20 -24.84 -39.23 14.53
CA GLN A 20 -25.07 -38.36 13.37
C GLN A 20 -24.88 -36.86 13.64
N ASN A 21 -24.95 -36.45 14.91
CA ASN A 21 -24.76 -35.02 15.28
C ASN A 21 -23.31 -34.64 15.50
N TYR A 22 -22.37 -35.57 15.58
CA TYR A 22 -20.92 -35.26 15.68
C TYR A 22 -20.37 -34.61 14.40
N GLU A 23 -20.80 -35.07 13.22
CA GLU A 23 -20.45 -34.44 11.94
C GLU A 23 -21.04 -33.02 11.82
N ILE A 24 -22.28 -32.82 12.29
CA ILE A 24 -22.92 -31.49 12.32
C ILE A 24 -22.15 -30.58 13.29
N ILE A 25 -21.77 -31.06 14.47
CA ILE A 25 -21.02 -30.31 15.46
C ILE A 25 -19.61 -29.95 14.89
N ILE A 26 -18.89 -30.86 14.27
CA ILE A 26 -17.58 -30.61 13.67
C ILE A 26 -17.72 -29.64 12.51
N ASN A 27 -18.70 -29.82 11.62
CA ASN A 27 -18.86 -28.99 10.43
C ASN A 27 -19.38 -27.59 10.70
N TYR A 28 -20.07 -27.33 11.81
CA TYR A 28 -20.57 -25.99 12.17
C TYR A 28 -19.84 -25.35 13.34
N PHE A 29 -19.40 -26.10 14.34
CA PHE A 29 -18.82 -25.56 15.57
C PHE A 29 -17.34 -25.20 15.40
N VAL A 30 -16.56 -25.99 14.68
CA VAL A 30 -15.14 -25.70 14.41
C VAL A 30 -14.99 -24.47 13.52
N PRO A 31 -15.72 -24.32 12.39
CA PRO A 31 -15.70 -23.10 11.59
C PRO A 31 -16.13 -21.86 12.39
N LEU A 32 -17.20 -21.97 13.19
CA LEU A 32 -17.71 -20.86 13.99
C LEU A 32 -16.70 -20.40 15.06
N HIS A 33 -16.05 -21.35 15.75
CA HIS A 33 -15.02 -21.01 16.74
C HIS A 33 -13.81 -20.30 16.09
N LYS A 34 -13.38 -20.77 14.91
CA LYS A 34 -12.32 -20.11 14.12
C LYS A 34 -12.69 -18.66 13.78
N ILE A 35 -13.90 -18.45 13.25
CA ILE A 35 -14.40 -17.11 12.88
C ILE A 35 -14.45 -16.21 14.11
N MET A 36 -14.99 -16.70 15.23
CA MET A 36 -15.09 -15.96 16.48
C MET A 36 -13.70 -15.56 17.02
N THR A 37 -12.70 -16.43 16.90
CA THR A 37 -11.33 -16.14 17.31
C THR A 37 -10.71 -15.05 16.43
N ILE A 38 -10.87 -15.13 15.11
CA ILE A 38 -10.41 -14.09 14.17
C ILE A 38 -11.08 -12.75 14.50
N ILE A 39 -12.42 -12.75 14.68
CA ILE A 39 -13.17 -11.54 15.05
C ILE A 39 -12.64 -10.96 16.37
N ALA A 40 -12.39 -11.78 17.38
CA ALA A 40 -11.86 -11.30 18.66
C ALA A 40 -10.49 -10.65 18.53
N VAL A 41 -9.59 -11.24 17.73
CA VAL A 41 -8.26 -10.67 17.43
C VAL A 41 -8.39 -9.33 16.69
N VAL A 42 -9.24 -9.27 15.66
CA VAL A 42 -9.49 -8.06 14.89
C VAL A 42 -10.13 -6.96 15.76
N LEU A 43 -11.09 -7.30 16.59
CA LEU A 43 -11.71 -6.34 17.52
C LEU A 43 -10.71 -5.84 18.57
N GLY A 44 -9.85 -6.71 19.11
CA GLY A 44 -8.77 -6.34 20.02
C GLY A 44 -7.79 -5.36 19.37
N TYR A 45 -7.40 -5.62 18.12
CA TYR A 45 -6.58 -4.72 17.33
C TYR A 45 -7.25 -3.35 17.13
N PHE A 46 -8.54 -3.30 16.74
CA PHE A 46 -9.24 -2.02 16.61
C PHE A 46 -9.42 -1.30 17.94
N ALA A 47 -9.62 -2.02 19.04
CA ALA A 47 -9.69 -1.41 20.37
C ALA A 47 -8.39 -0.65 20.70
N LEU A 48 -7.22 -1.22 20.35
CA LEU A 48 -5.94 -0.54 20.48
C LEU A 48 -5.84 0.69 19.59
N LEU A 49 -6.22 0.60 18.30
CA LEU A 49 -6.23 1.75 17.38
C LEU A 49 -7.14 2.88 17.90
N PHE A 50 -8.33 2.56 18.40
CA PHE A 50 -9.23 3.54 18.98
C PHE A 50 -8.67 4.17 20.27
N ALA A 51 -7.96 3.41 21.11
CA ALA A 51 -7.29 3.92 22.30
C ALA A 51 -6.21 4.95 21.90
N PHE A 52 -5.35 4.62 20.91
CA PHE A 52 -4.35 5.55 20.37
C PHE A 52 -5.00 6.79 19.75
N SER A 53 -6.05 6.61 18.94
CA SER A 53 -6.78 7.71 18.33
C SER A 53 -7.40 8.65 19.38
N ARG A 54 -7.96 8.09 20.46
CA ARG A 54 -8.53 8.90 21.54
C ARG A 54 -7.44 9.65 22.31
N TRP A 55 -6.29 9.04 22.51
CA TRP A 55 -5.15 9.67 23.18
C TRP A 55 -4.58 10.83 22.36
N THR A 56 -4.26 10.60 21.08
CA THR A 56 -3.67 11.59 20.18
C THR A 56 -4.65 12.69 19.76
N GLY A 57 -5.95 12.37 19.68
CA GLY A 57 -7.01 13.27 19.22
C GLY A 57 -7.63 14.17 20.29
N ARG A 58 -7.17 14.14 21.56
CA ARG A 58 -7.80 14.89 22.68
C ARG A 58 -7.82 16.40 22.49
N ARG A 59 -6.79 16.98 21.83
CA ARG A 59 -6.66 18.43 21.56
C ARG A 59 -6.28 18.69 20.10
N ALA A 60 -6.84 17.88 19.20
CA ALA A 60 -6.51 17.98 17.78
C ALA A 60 -7.11 19.23 17.13
N THR A 61 -6.27 19.99 16.44
CA THR A 61 -6.61 21.13 15.60
C THR A 61 -6.46 20.76 14.12
N ASN A 62 -6.74 21.68 13.19
CA ASN A 62 -6.42 21.48 11.78
C ASN A 62 -4.91 21.34 11.55
N GLU A 63 -4.06 22.07 12.28
CA GLU A 63 -2.60 21.92 12.19
C GLU A 63 -2.16 20.52 12.67
N THR A 64 -2.74 20.02 13.75
CA THR A 64 -2.53 18.64 14.22
C THR A 64 -2.94 17.63 13.15
N PHE A 65 -4.08 17.85 12.49
CA PHE A 65 -4.58 16.94 11.44
C PHE A 65 -3.68 16.93 10.21
N TYR A 66 -3.20 18.10 9.75
CA TYR A 66 -2.44 18.20 8.50
C TYR A 66 -0.93 17.97 8.68
N ARG A 67 -0.35 18.33 9.83
CA ARG A 67 1.11 18.40 10.04
C ARG A 67 1.62 17.78 11.35
N ALA A 68 0.75 17.18 12.18
CA ALA A 68 1.07 16.67 13.52
C ALA A 68 1.86 17.65 14.39
N ASP A 69 1.53 18.94 14.28
CA ASP A 69 2.21 20.05 14.97
C ASP A 69 3.74 20.09 14.71
N ARG A 70 4.26 19.36 13.72
CA ARG A 70 5.69 19.15 13.40
C ARG A 70 6.54 18.68 14.59
N GLN A 71 6.05 17.72 15.34
CA GLN A 71 6.73 17.23 16.55
C GLN A 71 6.95 15.72 16.56
N SER A 72 6.76 15.03 15.42
CA SER A 72 6.91 13.58 15.36
C SER A 72 8.38 13.17 15.46
N PRO A 73 8.69 12.14 16.29
CA PRO A 73 10.03 11.56 16.33
C PRO A 73 10.35 10.84 15.00
N TRP A 74 11.50 11.14 14.41
CA TRP A 74 11.88 10.63 13.10
C TRP A 74 11.88 9.09 13.01
N TYR A 75 12.28 8.40 14.07
CA TYR A 75 12.32 6.92 14.10
C TYR A 75 10.92 6.30 14.12
N MET A 76 9.93 6.97 14.75
CA MET A 76 8.53 6.52 14.70
C MET A 76 7.95 6.72 13.29
N VAL A 77 8.28 7.84 12.65
CA VAL A 77 7.86 8.10 11.27
C VAL A 77 8.48 7.07 10.33
N ALA A 78 9.80 6.82 10.42
CA ALA A 78 10.50 5.83 9.60
C ALA A 78 9.89 4.42 9.74
N PHE A 79 9.69 3.97 10.97
CA PHE A 79 9.12 2.66 11.23
C PHE A 79 7.67 2.55 10.72
N GLY A 80 6.84 3.57 10.97
CA GLY A 80 5.47 3.63 10.46
C GLY A 80 5.41 3.71 8.93
N MET A 81 6.34 4.44 8.28
CA MET A 81 6.40 4.55 6.81
C MET A 81 6.74 3.20 6.16
N VAL A 82 7.60 2.38 6.76
CA VAL A 82 7.87 1.01 6.27
C VAL A 82 6.56 0.22 6.21
N GLY A 83 5.79 0.19 7.30
CA GLY A 83 4.52 -0.53 7.34
C GLY A 83 3.45 0.05 6.42
N ALA A 84 3.37 1.38 6.32
CA ALA A 84 2.41 2.04 5.43
C ALA A 84 2.67 1.77 3.93
N SER A 85 3.93 1.50 3.58
CA SER A 85 4.32 1.14 2.21
C SER A 85 4.14 -0.35 1.91
N ILE A 86 4.27 -1.20 2.94
CA ILE A 86 3.94 -2.62 2.88
C ILE A 86 2.42 -2.74 3.06
N SER A 87 1.70 -2.71 1.95
CA SER A 87 0.24 -2.87 1.97
C SER A 87 -0.19 -4.34 2.08
N GLY A 88 -1.49 -4.59 2.25
CA GLY A 88 -2.04 -5.94 2.21
C GLY A 88 -1.73 -6.68 0.90
N ILE A 89 -1.60 -5.96 -0.22
CA ILE A 89 -1.13 -6.55 -1.49
C ILE A 89 0.29 -7.09 -1.34
N THR A 90 1.21 -6.34 -0.74
CA THR A 90 2.58 -6.81 -0.51
C THR A 90 2.57 -8.12 0.30
N PHE A 91 1.70 -8.20 1.31
CA PHE A 91 1.58 -9.38 2.15
C PHE A 91 1.11 -10.63 1.38
N VAL A 92 0.28 -10.46 0.37
CA VAL A 92 -0.30 -11.54 -0.43
C VAL A 92 0.50 -11.79 -1.69
N SER A 93 0.79 -10.74 -2.46
CA SER A 93 1.34 -10.87 -3.82
C SER A 93 2.85 -11.04 -3.85
N VAL A 94 3.61 -10.37 -2.96
CA VAL A 94 5.08 -10.45 -3.01
C VAL A 94 5.62 -11.87 -2.77
N PRO A 95 5.10 -12.66 -1.81
CA PRO A 95 5.47 -14.06 -1.73
C PRO A 95 5.19 -14.84 -3.03
N GLY A 96 4.07 -14.55 -3.69
CA GLY A 96 3.69 -15.20 -4.95
C GLY A 96 4.50 -14.79 -6.16
N MET A 97 5.19 -13.63 -6.13
CA MET A 97 6.04 -13.18 -7.24
C MET A 97 7.18 -14.17 -7.55
N VAL A 98 7.59 -14.99 -6.60
CA VAL A 98 8.64 -16.01 -6.83
C VAL A 98 8.26 -17.00 -7.93
N LEU A 99 6.97 -17.25 -8.15
CA LEU A 99 6.48 -18.17 -9.19
C LEU A 99 6.70 -17.62 -10.61
N THR A 100 6.69 -16.31 -10.79
CA THR A 100 6.75 -15.68 -12.13
C THR A 100 8.06 -14.96 -12.38
N SER A 101 8.70 -14.44 -11.34
CA SER A 101 9.88 -13.58 -11.45
C SER A 101 11.00 -13.93 -10.47
N GLN A 102 10.93 -15.08 -9.80
CA GLN A 102 11.93 -15.46 -8.79
C GLN A 102 12.09 -14.35 -7.73
N MET A 103 13.27 -14.08 -7.23
CA MET A 103 13.55 -12.95 -6.33
C MET A 103 13.95 -11.67 -7.06
N ASN A 104 13.67 -11.54 -8.36
CA ASN A 104 14.13 -10.39 -9.17
C ASN A 104 13.53 -9.05 -8.71
N TYR A 105 12.40 -9.05 -7.98
CA TYR A 105 11.83 -7.83 -7.39
C TYR A 105 12.80 -7.09 -6.46
N LEU A 106 13.79 -7.79 -5.88
CA LEU A 106 14.84 -7.15 -5.08
C LEU A 106 15.70 -6.16 -5.89
N GLN A 107 15.82 -6.34 -7.21
CA GLN A 107 16.50 -5.38 -8.09
C GLN A 107 15.77 -4.02 -8.08
N THR A 108 14.45 -4.04 -8.13
CA THR A 108 13.60 -2.84 -8.00
C THR A 108 13.76 -2.21 -6.62
N CYS A 109 13.78 -3.04 -5.55
CA CYS A 109 14.00 -2.55 -4.17
C CYS A 109 15.37 -1.91 -3.98
N MET A 110 16.41 -2.38 -4.67
CA MET A 110 17.72 -1.70 -4.68
C MET A 110 17.62 -0.30 -5.33
N GLY A 111 16.86 -0.18 -6.42
CA GLY A 111 16.55 1.11 -7.03
C GLY A 111 15.83 2.06 -6.07
N PHE A 112 14.94 1.52 -5.24
CA PHE A 112 14.23 2.31 -4.23
C PHE A 112 15.19 3.03 -3.29
N ILE A 113 16.28 2.38 -2.83
CA ILE A 113 17.26 2.99 -1.93
C ILE A 113 17.82 4.28 -2.54
N LEU A 114 18.25 4.23 -3.82
CA LEU A 114 18.75 5.42 -4.52
C LEU A 114 17.64 6.48 -4.67
N GLY A 115 16.43 6.08 -5.01
CA GLY A 115 15.27 6.98 -5.08
C GLY A 115 15.03 7.72 -3.76
N TYR A 116 15.07 7.02 -2.63
CA TYR A 116 14.91 7.61 -1.29
C TYR A 116 16.04 8.59 -0.95
N VAL A 117 17.27 8.28 -1.34
CA VAL A 117 18.40 9.22 -1.19
C VAL A 117 18.14 10.51 -1.99
N VAL A 118 17.69 10.39 -3.23
CA VAL A 118 17.33 11.58 -4.05
C VAL A 118 16.20 12.37 -3.38
N VAL A 119 15.15 11.73 -2.91
CA VAL A 119 14.06 12.40 -2.18
C VAL A 119 14.59 13.11 -0.93
N ALA A 120 15.45 12.45 -0.14
CA ALA A 120 15.99 12.99 1.11
C ALA A 120 16.85 14.25 0.90
N PHE A 121 17.64 14.29 -0.18
CA PHE A 121 18.63 15.36 -0.37
C PHE A 121 18.25 16.39 -1.44
N VAL A 122 17.24 16.11 -2.28
CA VAL A 122 16.76 17.05 -3.31
C VAL A 122 15.37 17.60 -2.95
N LEU A 123 14.38 16.73 -2.71
CA LEU A 123 12.99 17.18 -2.52
C LEU A 123 12.71 17.68 -1.10
N LEU A 124 13.17 16.99 -0.06
CA LEU A 124 12.93 17.41 1.32
C LEU A 124 13.51 18.79 1.66
N PRO A 125 14.76 19.16 1.26
CA PRO A 125 15.26 20.51 1.46
C PRO A 125 14.35 21.57 0.86
N LEU A 126 13.81 21.33 -0.34
CA LEU A 126 12.89 22.23 -1.01
C LEU A 126 11.58 22.41 -0.20
N TYR A 127 10.96 21.30 0.21
CA TYR A 127 9.70 21.33 0.94
C TYR A 127 9.82 21.97 2.33
N TYR A 128 10.94 21.74 3.02
CA TYR A 128 11.23 22.37 4.31
C TYR A 128 11.51 23.87 4.16
N LYS A 129 12.30 24.26 3.15
CA LYS A 129 12.59 25.68 2.85
C LYS A 129 11.32 26.50 2.56
N LEU A 130 10.39 25.91 1.81
CA LEU A 130 9.13 26.56 1.44
C LEU A 130 8.04 26.40 2.52
N ASN A 131 8.31 25.70 3.62
CA ASN A 131 7.38 25.47 4.73
C ASN A 131 6.00 24.94 4.29
N LEU A 132 5.97 24.01 3.33
CA LEU A 132 4.76 23.57 2.68
C LEU A 132 3.86 22.75 3.62
N THR A 133 2.53 22.91 3.48
CA THR A 133 1.51 21.99 4.01
C THR A 133 1.14 20.94 2.97
N SER A 134 1.03 21.37 1.71
CA SER A 134 0.88 20.53 0.54
C SER A 134 2.09 20.71 -0.36
N ILE A 135 2.65 19.59 -0.85
CA ILE A 135 3.79 19.62 -1.78
C ILE A 135 3.41 20.25 -3.14
N TYR A 136 2.12 20.21 -3.52
CA TYR A 136 1.64 20.76 -4.80
C TYR A 136 1.60 22.29 -4.79
N ALA A 137 1.62 22.94 -3.63
CA ALA A 137 1.82 24.39 -3.53
C ALA A 137 3.14 24.85 -4.16
N TYR A 138 4.15 23.98 -4.23
CA TYR A 138 5.39 24.24 -5.00
C TYR A 138 5.09 24.46 -6.48
N LEU A 139 4.22 23.66 -7.10
CA LEU A 139 3.84 23.83 -8.50
C LEU A 139 3.16 25.19 -8.73
N GLY A 140 2.34 25.63 -7.75
CA GLY A 140 1.71 26.95 -7.78
C GLY A 140 2.72 28.10 -7.76
N GLN A 141 3.74 28.01 -6.91
CA GLN A 141 4.79 29.02 -6.80
C GLN A 141 5.73 29.03 -8.00
N ARG A 142 6.00 27.85 -8.61
CA ARG A 142 7.00 27.70 -9.67
C ARG A 142 6.44 27.79 -11.09
N LEU A 143 5.26 27.24 -11.33
CA LEU A 143 4.68 27.09 -12.67
C LEU A 143 3.40 27.91 -12.85
N GLY A 144 2.54 28.00 -11.82
CA GLY A 144 1.31 28.76 -11.84
C GLY A 144 0.13 28.02 -11.19
N GLN A 145 -0.99 28.74 -11.02
CA GLN A 145 -2.15 28.22 -10.28
C GLN A 145 -2.89 27.08 -10.99
N ARG A 146 -2.87 27.03 -12.32
CA ARG A 146 -3.45 25.91 -13.07
C ARG A 146 -2.59 24.66 -12.92
N SER A 147 -1.26 24.81 -12.94
CA SER A 147 -0.32 23.72 -12.65
C SER A 147 -0.51 23.14 -11.26
N HIS A 148 -0.70 24.01 -10.24
CA HIS A 148 -1.02 23.60 -8.87
C HIS A 148 -2.28 22.73 -8.82
N LYS A 149 -3.39 23.23 -9.36
CA LYS A 149 -4.67 22.49 -9.39
C LYS A 149 -4.57 21.21 -10.21
N THR A 150 -3.87 21.23 -11.34
CA THR A 150 -3.65 20.03 -12.17
C THR A 150 -2.90 18.96 -11.40
N GLY A 151 -1.78 19.31 -10.76
CA GLY A 151 -1.03 18.36 -9.92
C GLY A 151 -1.89 17.81 -8.78
N SER A 152 -2.66 18.66 -8.10
CA SER A 152 -3.56 18.24 -7.02
C SER A 152 -4.64 17.28 -7.50
N TRP A 153 -5.27 17.52 -8.66
CA TRP A 153 -6.27 16.60 -9.22
C TRP A 153 -5.69 15.28 -9.69
N PHE A 154 -4.50 15.28 -10.32
CA PHE A 154 -3.80 14.05 -10.67
C PHE A 154 -3.42 13.23 -9.45
N PHE A 155 -3.00 13.88 -8.36
CA PHE A 155 -2.76 13.18 -7.10
C PHE A 155 -4.05 12.58 -6.53
N LEU A 156 -5.14 13.35 -6.47
CA LEU A 156 -6.42 12.85 -5.97
C LEU A 156 -6.86 11.59 -6.74
N LEU A 157 -6.77 11.62 -8.07
CA LEU A 157 -7.10 10.47 -8.91
C LEU A 157 -6.15 9.28 -8.66
N SER A 158 -4.85 9.52 -8.72
CA SER A 158 -3.82 8.48 -8.57
C SER A 158 -3.88 7.82 -7.20
N LYS A 159 -4.01 8.63 -6.15
CA LYS A 159 -4.04 8.14 -4.78
C LYS A 159 -5.34 7.41 -4.46
N MET A 160 -6.48 7.93 -4.91
CA MET A 160 -7.79 7.31 -4.72
C MET A 160 -7.82 5.92 -5.37
N THR A 161 -7.44 5.82 -6.65
CA THR A 161 -7.41 4.55 -7.38
C THR A 161 -6.40 3.58 -6.80
N GLY A 162 -5.15 4.00 -6.60
CA GLY A 162 -4.10 3.13 -6.06
C GLY A 162 -4.38 2.62 -4.64
N ALA A 163 -4.95 3.47 -3.77
CA ALA A 163 -5.35 3.07 -2.43
C ALA A 163 -6.57 2.14 -2.45
N ALA A 164 -7.55 2.37 -3.33
CA ALA A 164 -8.73 1.52 -3.46
C ALA A 164 -8.35 0.09 -3.88
N VAL A 165 -7.44 -0.06 -4.85
CA VAL A 165 -6.92 -1.37 -5.27
C VAL A 165 -6.24 -2.09 -4.10
N ARG A 166 -5.41 -1.37 -3.34
CA ARG A 166 -4.72 -1.95 -2.18
C ARG A 166 -5.68 -2.37 -1.07
N PHE A 167 -6.71 -1.56 -0.82
CA PHE A 167 -7.68 -1.87 0.22
C PHE A 167 -8.69 -2.94 -0.20
N TYR A 168 -8.92 -3.10 -1.51
CA TYR A 168 -9.75 -4.19 -2.06
C TYR A 168 -9.27 -5.57 -1.62
N VAL A 169 -7.94 -5.77 -1.50
CA VAL A 169 -7.36 -7.04 -1.04
C VAL A 169 -7.83 -7.40 0.37
N VAL A 170 -7.77 -6.46 1.32
CA VAL A 170 -8.25 -6.76 2.67
C VAL A 170 -9.75 -7.00 2.70
N CYS A 171 -10.50 -6.29 1.84
CA CYS A 171 -11.95 -6.53 1.74
C CYS A 171 -12.24 -7.96 1.26
N ILE A 172 -11.51 -8.49 0.25
CA ILE A 172 -11.66 -9.87 -0.22
C ILE A 172 -11.28 -10.87 0.88
N ILE A 173 -10.12 -10.68 1.50
CA ILE A 173 -9.62 -11.60 2.52
C ILE A 173 -10.57 -11.65 3.73
N LEU A 174 -10.99 -10.50 4.24
CA LEU A 174 -11.96 -10.47 5.33
C LEU A 174 -13.33 -10.99 4.90
N GLN A 175 -13.76 -10.76 3.65
CA GLN A 175 -14.97 -11.37 3.10
C GLN A 175 -14.85 -12.88 3.16
N ARG A 176 -13.80 -13.48 2.58
CA ARG A 176 -13.58 -14.93 2.49
C ARG A 176 -13.47 -15.60 3.86
N PHE A 177 -12.68 -15.03 4.78
CA PHE A 177 -12.36 -15.66 6.06
C PHE A 177 -13.34 -15.35 7.20
N VAL A 178 -14.15 -14.26 7.09
CA VAL A 178 -14.96 -13.76 8.20
C VAL A 178 -16.42 -13.52 7.81
N PHE A 179 -16.67 -12.73 6.77
CA PHE A 179 -18.00 -12.19 6.50
C PHE A 179 -18.88 -13.07 5.62
N GLU A 180 -18.30 -13.79 4.66
CA GLU A 180 -19.03 -14.69 3.77
C GLU A 180 -19.69 -15.85 4.52
N PRO A 181 -18.99 -16.53 5.47
CA PRO A 181 -19.64 -17.55 6.30
C PRO A 181 -20.77 -17.01 7.18
N LEU A 182 -20.81 -15.68 7.42
CA LEU A 182 -21.89 -15.01 8.16
C LEU A 182 -23.00 -14.47 7.23
N GLY A 183 -22.93 -14.73 5.92
CA GLY A 183 -23.90 -14.26 4.93
C GLY A 183 -23.85 -12.74 4.66
N VAL A 184 -22.77 -12.04 5.05
CA VAL A 184 -22.64 -10.59 4.86
C VAL A 184 -22.21 -10.27 3.42
N PRO A 185 -22.95 -9.42 2.68
CA PRO A 185 -22.58 -9.08 1.32
C PRO A 185 -21.33 -8.19 1.28
N PHE A 186 -20.48 -8.36 0.24
CA PHE A 186 -19.20 -7.66 0.08
C PHE A 186 -19.31 -6.13 0.19
N ALA A 187 -20.40 -5.54 -0.33
CA ALA A 187 -20.59 -4.10 -0.24
C ALA A 187 -20.70 -3.62 1.22
N LEU A 188 -21.41 -4.39 2.08
CA LEU A 188 -21.53 -4.07 3.50
C LEU A 188 -20.18 -4.25 4.22
N THR A 189 -19.44 -5.30 3.92
CA THR A 189 -18.06 -5.49 4.41
C THR A 189 -17.21 -4.28 4.11
N THR A 190 -17.18 -3.82 2.84
CA THR A 190 -16.41 -2.65 2.42
C THR A 190 -16.81 -1.39 3.19
N VAL A 191 -18.13 -1.14 3.31
CA VAL A 191 -18.63 0.03 4.06
C VAL A 191 -18.23 -0.03 5.53
N LEU A 192 -18.35 -1.19 6.17
CA LEU A 192 -17.97 -1.36 7.58
C LEU A 192 -16.48 -1.10 7.80
N LEU A 193 -15.62 -1.64 6.94
CA LEU A 193 -14.16 -1.46 7.06
C LEU A 193 -13.75 -0.01 6.86
N VAL A 194 -14.30 0.68 5.85
CA VAL A 194 -14.01 2.10 5.61
C VAL A 194 -14.59 2.99 6.73
N LEU A 195 -15.74 2.64 7.28
CA LEU A 195 -16.32 3.33 8.43
C LEU A 195 -15.40 3.24 9.67
N LEU A 196 -14.78 2.07 9.91
CA LEU A 196 -13.80 1.92 10.99
C LEU A 196 -12.61 2.87 10.79
N ILE A 197 -12.06 2.99 9.57
CA ILE A 197 -11.00 3.96 9.27
C ILE A 197 -11.44 5.38 9.60
N TRP A 198 -12.60 5.79 9.10
CA TRP A 198 -13.13 7.13 9.36
C TRP A 198 -13.28 7.43 10.86
N LEU A 199 -13.76 6.44 11.63
CA LEU A 199 -14.00 6.63 13.07
C LEU A 199 -12.73 6.98 13.84
N TYR A 200 -11.58 6.33 13.58
CA TYR A 200 -10.35 6.62 14.34
C TYR A 200 -9.49 7.74 13.74
N THR A 201 -9.62 8.04 12.43
CA THR A 201 -8.80 9.09 11.78
C THR A 201 -9.41 10.48 11.85
N ARG A 202 -10.74 10.60 11.96
CA ARG A 202 -11.50 11.86 11.82
C ARG A 202 -11.07 13.03 12.71
N LYS A 203 -10.40 12.78 13.85
CA LYS A 203 -9.95 13.80 14.80
C LYS A 203 -8.49 14.16 14.64
N GLY A 204 -7.60 13.19 14.83
CA GLY A 204 -6.16 13.43 14.93
C GLY A 204 -5.41 13.44 13.61
N GLY A 205 -6.00 12.91 12.53
CA GLY A 205 -5.36 12.87 11.21
C GLY A 205 -3.94 12.32 11.28
N ILE A 206 -2.99 13.03 10.64
CA ILE A 206 -1.60 12.55 10.52
C ILE A 206 -0.90 12.31 11.87
N LYS A 207 -1.26 13.05 12.93
CA LYS A 207 -0.69 12.81 14.28
C LYS A 207 -1.07 11.44 14.83
N THR A 208 -2.32 11.02 14.62
CA THR A 208 -2.77 9.69 15.00
C THR A 208 -2.04 8.64 14.16
N LEU A 209 -1.92 8.88 12.84
CA LEU A 209 -1.32 7.93 11.92
C LEU A 209 0.13 7.60 12.25
N VAL A 210 0.96 8.55 12.63
CA VAL A 210 2.36 8.28 13.03
C VAL A 210 2.45 7.20 14.12
N TRP A 211 1.52 7.22 15.08
CA TRP A 211 1.49 6.23 16.18
C TRP A 211 0.81 4.94 15.78
N THR A 212 -0.33 5.03 15.10
CA THR A 212 -1.06 3.82 14.67
C THR A 212 -0.28 3.04 13.61
N ASP A 213 0.38 3.71 12.67
CA ASP A 213 1.23 3.06 11.67
C ASP A 213 2.39 2.29 12.30
N SER A 214 3.00 2.83 13.36
CA SER A 214 4.06 2.10 14.08
C SER A 214 3.52 0.84 14.76
N LEU A 215 2.34 0.89 15.37
CA LEU A 215 1.68 -0.30 15.93
C LEU A 215 1.33 -1.30 14.82
N GLN A 216 0.79 -0.83 13.70
CA GLN A 216 0.43 -1.63 12.54
C GLN A 216 1.64 -2.32 11.93
N THR A 217 2.75 -1.60 11.81
CA THR A 217 4.02 -2.15 11.34
C THR A 217 4.54 -3.25 12.26
N LEU A 218 4.44 -3.05 13.57
CA LEU A 218 4.82 -4.08 14.55
C LEU A 218 3.96 -5.34 14.41
N CYS A 219 2.63 -5.19 14.31
CA CYS A 219 1.72 -6.32 14.10
C CYS A 219 2.02 -7.06 12.81
N LEU A 220 2.26 -6.32 11.71
CA LEU A 220 2.59 -6.88 10.39
C LEU A 220 3.86 -7.74 10.44
N PHE A 221 4.98 -7.20 10.96
CA PHE A 221 6.23 -7.94 11.00
C PHE A 221 6.17 -9.10 11.99
N THR A 222 5.48 -8.95 13.11
CA THR A 222 5.27 -10.05 14.06
C THR A 222 4.51 -11.19 13.38
N ALA A 223 3.42 -10.88 12.67
CA ALA A 223 2.66 -11.88 11.91
C ALA A 223 3.52 -12.56 10.84
N LEU A 224 4.28 -11.79 10.04
CA LEU A 224 5.17 -12.30 9.00
C LEU A 224 6.22 -13.27 9.57
N LEU A 225 6.93 -12.88 10.62
CA LEU A 225 7.99 -13.69 11.22
C LEU A 225 7.44 -14.99 11.83
N ILE A 226 6.27 -14.94 12.49
CA ILE A 226 5.65 -16.15 13.04
C ILE A 226 5.16 -17.07 11.93
N ILE A 227 4.61 -16.51 10.82
CA ILE A 227 4.21 -17.32 9.66
C ILE A 227 5.44 -17.98 9.01
N ILE A 228 6.55 -17.28 8.81
CA ILE A 228 7.80 -17.85 8.29
C ILE A 228 8.27 -18.99 9.20
N TYR A 229 8.30 -18.76 10.51
CA TYR A 229 8.67 -19.78 11.49
C TYR A 229 7.76 -21.02 11.40
N LYS A 230 6.44 -20.79 11.27
CA LYS A 230 5.46 -21.89 11.15
C LYS A 230 5.67 -22.70 9.86
N VAL A 231 5.86 -22.04 8.70
CA VAL A 231 6.14 -22.74 7.44
C VAL A 231 7.43 -23.55 7.52
N ALA A 232 8.50 -22.99 8.11
CA ALA A 232 9.75 -23.74 8.32
C ALA A 232 9.55 -24.97 9.21
N THR A 233 8.74 -24.83 10.29
CA THR A 233 8.41 -25.97 11.17
C THR A 233 7.59 -27.03 10.44
N ASP A 234 6.64 -26.64 9.58
CA ASP A 234 5.81 -27.56 8.79
C ASP A 234 6.63 -28.29 7.71
N LEU A 235 7.76 -27.70 7.31
CA LEU A 235 8.76 -28.35 6.46
C LEU A 235 9.75 -29.24 7.25
N ASN A 236 9.60 -29.34 8.57
CA ASN A 236 10.54 -30.01 9.48
C ASN A 236 11.96 -29.42 9.44
N MET A 237 12.08 -28.11 9.25
CA MET A 237 13.35 -27.37 9.17
C MET A 237 13.55 -26.46 10.38
N THR A 238 14.78 -26.39 10.85
CA THR A 238 15.23 -25.31 11.73
C THR A 238 15.33 -24.01 10.94
N MET A 239 15.33 -22.84 11.61
CA MET A 239 15.49 -21.56 10.91
C MET A 239 16.79 -21.44 10.13
N GLY A 240 17.90 -22.07 10.59
CA GLY A 240 19.15 -22.10 9.87
C GLY A 240 19.06 -22.92 8.57
N GLU A 241 18.44 -24.10 8.63
CA GLU A 241 18.18 -24.95 7.46
C GLU A 241 17.23 -24.25 6.46
N ALA A 242 16.18 -23.57 6.96
CA ALA A 242 15.27 -22.81 6.11
C ALA A 242 16.00 -21.67 5.35
N ILE A 243 16.89 -20.93 6.01
CA ILE A 243 17.71 -19.88 5.36
C ILE A 243 18.62 -20.51 4.30
N SER A 244 19.29 -21.63 4.61
CA SER A 244 20.15 -22.34 3.65
C SER A 244 19.36 -22.89 2.47
N ALA A 245 18.18 -23.46 2.71
CA ALA A 245 17.29 -23.97 1.68
C ALA A 245 16.81 -22.87 0.75
N VAL A 246 16.37 -21.73 1.30
CA VAL A 246 15.97 -20.55 0.51
C VAL A 246 17.15 -20.03 -0.32
N SER A 247 18.35 -19.89 0.28
CA SER A 247 19.51 -19.34 -0.44
C SER A 247 19.99 -20.24 -1.58
N GLY A 248 19.84 -21.56 -1.46
CA GLY A 248 20.21 -22.55 -2.49
C GLY A 248 19.12 -22.84 -3.52
N HIS A 249 17.92 -22.31 -3.35
CA HIS A 249 16.78 -22.63 -4.22
C HIS A 249 16.84 -21.89 -5.56
N GLU A 250 16.48 -22.56 -6.65
CA GLU A 250 16.47 -21.96 -8.00
C GLU A 250 15.61 -20.69 -8.12
N LEU A 251 14.51 -20.61 -7.35
CA LEU A 251 13.64 -19.43 -7.29
C LEU A 251 14.27 -18.25 -6.55
N SER A 252 15.43 -18.40 -5.93
CA SER A 252 16.12 -17.34 -5.20
C SER A 252 17.08 -16.51 -6.07
N ARG A 253 17.04 -16.70 -7.39
CA ARG A 253 17.80 -15.86 -8.33
C ARG A 253 17.33 -14.40 -8.24
N VAL A 254 18.27 -13.49 -7.91
CA VAL A 254 17.99 -12.07 -7.76
C VAL A 254 18.30 -11.31 -9.05
N PHE A 255 19.46 -11.57 -9.68
CA PHE A 255 19.98 -10.72 -10.76
C PHE A 255 19.76 -11.34 -12.15
N VAL A 256 19.28 -10.51 -13.09
CA VAL A 256 19.14 -10.82 -14.51
C VAL A 256 19.92 -9.78 -15.31
N TRP A 257 21.16 -10.16 -15.74
CA TRP A 257 22.07 -9.27 -16.47
C TRP A 257 22.07 -9.54 -17.96
N ASP A 258 21.80 -10.75 -18.34
CA ASP A 258 22.05 -11.38 -19.64
C ASP A 258 20.91 -11.14 -20.66
N ASP A 259 19.71 -10.86 -20.22
CA ASP A 259 18.54 -10.63 -21.09
C ASP A 259 18.10 -9.16 -21.06
N TRP A 260 18.53 -8.39 -22.07
CA TRP A 260 18.16 -6.98 -22.22
C TRP A 260 16.70 -6.77 -22.69
N VAL A 261 16.08 -7.77 -23.29
CA VAL A 261 14.68 -7.70 -23.75
C VAL A 261 13.73 -7.97 -22.60
N SER A 262 14.14 -8.82 -21.65
CA SER A 262 13.34 -9.17 -20.49
C SER A 262 12.92 -7.95 -19.68
N LYS A 263 11.68 -7.98 -19.20
CA LYS A 263 11.18 -7.02 -18.20
C LYS A 263 11.95 -7.13 -16.87
N GLN A 264 12.56 -8.29 -16.59
CA GLN A 264 13.30 -8.57 -15.36
C GLN A 264 14.79 -8.15 -15.44
N ASN A 265 15.23 -7.54 -16.53
CA ASN A 265 16.60 -7.04 -16.64
C ASN A 265 16.94 -6.08 -15.50
N PHE A 266 18.16 -6.23 -14.91
CA PHE A 266 18.60 -5.46 -13.74
C PHE A 266 18.44 -3.95 -13.94
N TRP A 267 18.95 -3.40 -15.04
CA TRP A 267 18.91 -1.95 -15.25
C TRP A 267 17.49 -1.41 -15.41
N LYS A 268 16.59 -2.15 -16.07
CA LYS A 268 15.20 -1.77 -16.19
C LYS A 268 14.51 -1.75 -14.82
N GLN A 269 14.68 -2.81 -14.03
CA GLN A 269 14.09 -2.92 -12.70
C GLN A 269 14.66 -1.88 -11.73
N PHE A 270 16.00 -1.72 -11.72
CA PHE A 270 16.67 -0.76 -10.85
C PHE A 270 16.26 0.69 -11.15
N LEU A 271 16.34 1.12 -12.42
CA LEU A 271 15.95 2.46 -12.80
C LEU A 271 14.45 2.70 -12.58
N SER A 272 13.60 1.74 -12.93
CA SER A 272 12.17 1.82 -12.62
C SER A 272 11.94 2.01 -11.13
N GLY A 273 12.67 1.28 -10.27
CA GLY A 273 12.62 1.44 -8.82
C GLY A 273 12.94 2.87 -8.38
N VAL A 274 14.00 3.48 -8.91
CA VAL A 274 14.35 4.87 -8.61
C VAL A 274 13.18 5.80 -8.92
N PHE A 275 12.61 5.72 -10.13
CA PHE A 275 11.54 6.62 -10.56
C PHE A 275 10.20 6.32 -9.85
N ILE A 276 9.91 5.07 -9.53
CA ILE A 276 8.74 4.69 -8.70
C ILE A 276 8.80 5.41 -7.35
N VAL A 277 9.95 5.41 -6.66
CA VAL A 277 10.10 6.11 -5.38
C VAL A 277 9.98 7.63 -5.55
N LEU A 278 10.59 8.19 -6.60
CA LEU A 278 10.46 9.64 -6.85
C LEU A 278 9.00 10.06 -6.95
N VAL A 279 8.14 9.25 -7.57
CA VAL A 279 6.71 9.60 -7.71
C VAL A 279 5.85 9.13 -6.55
N MET A 280 5.98 7.88 -6.12
CA MET A 280 5.11 7.29 -5.09
C MET A 280 5.52 7.66 -3.66
N THR A 281 6.66 8.37 -3.50
CA THR A 281 7.11 8.93 -2.23
C THR A 281 7.42 10.41 -2.37
N GLY A 282 8.32 10.79 -3.27
CA GLY A 282 8.85 12.16 -3.37
C GLY A 282 7.82 13.19 -3.80
N VAL A 283 6.92 12.85 -4.72
CA VAL A 283 5.83 13.71 -5.20
C VAL A 283 4.45 13.19 -4.80
N ASP A 284 4.38 12.30 -3.84
CA ASP A 284 3.16 11.80 -3.22
C ASP A 284 2.92 12.51 -1.88
N GLN A 285 1.78 13.21 -1.76
CA GLN A 285 1.44 13.96 -0.55
C GLN A 285 1.29 13.07 0.68
N ASP A 286 0.79 11.83 0.54
CA ASP A 286 0.58 10.93 1.66
C ASP A 286 1.91 10.60 2.38
N MET A 287 2.92 10.20 1.61
CA MET A 287 4.25 9.90 2.13
C MET A 287 4.97 11.16 2.63
N MET A 288 4.91 12.24 1.85
CA MET A 288 5.53 13.50 2.23
C MET A 288 4.86 14.13 3.45
N GLN A 289 3.55 14.02 3.59
CA GLN A 289 2.84 14.55 4.76
C GLN A 289 3.32 13.92 6.06
N LYS A 290 3.59 12.60 6.08
CA LYS A 290 4.17 11.91 7.23
C LYS A 290 5.60 12.41 7.53
N ASN A 291 6.45 12.43 6.52
CA ASN A 291 7.83 12.85 6.64
C ASN A 291 7.94 14.32 7.10
N LEU A 292 7.07 15.22 6.59
CA LEU A 292 7.01 16.62 6.99
C LEU A 292 6.47 16.85 8.41
N THR A 293 6.02 15.81 9.14
CA THR A 293 5.73 15.89 10.57
C THR A 293 6.98 15.95 11.45
N CYS A 294 8.15 15.57 10.92
CA CYS A 294 9.42 15.65 11.61
C CYS A 294 9.77 17.11 11.94
N LYS A 295 10.32 17.34 13.13
CA LYS A 295 10.64 18.69 13.62
C LYS A 295 11.71 19.39 12.74
N THR A 296 12.67 18.66 12.21
CA THR A 296 13.83 19.22 11.50
C THR A 296 14.06 18.50 10.17
N LEU A 297 14.64 19.20 9.20
CA LEU A 297 15.07 18.63 7.93
C LEU A 297 16.00 17.41 8.12
N ARG A 298 16.97 17.50 9.05
CA ARG A 298 17.88 16.38 9.35
C ARG A 298 17.12 15.16 9.89
N GLY A 299 16.09 15.39 10.70
CA GLY A 299 15.20 14.31 11.17
C GLY A 299 14.45 13.65 10.02
N ALA A 300 13.88 14.45 9.12
CA ALA A 300 13.19 13.96 7.93
C ALA A 300 14.10 13.20 6.95
N GLN A 301 15.35 13.67 6.79
CA GLN A 301 16.37 12.97 5.98
C GLN A 301 16.75 11.61 6.60
N LYS A 302 16.95 11.57 7.93
CA LYS A 302 17.21 10.31 8.65
C LYS A 302 16.06 9.33 8.51
N ASP A 303 14.83 9.81 8.69
CA ASP A 303 13.61 9.04 8.46
C ASP A 303 13.62 8.43 7.05
N MET A 304 13.74 9.25 6.02
CA MET A 304 13.68 8.82 4.62
C MET A 304 14.77 7.79 4.26
N CYS A 305 16.01 8.01 4.70
CA CYS A 305 17.12 7.08 4.44
C CYS A 305 16.94 5.75 5.20
N THR A 306 16.50 5.80 6.47
CA THR A 306 16.26 4.61 7.30
C THR A 306 15.13 3.78 6.71
N TYR A 307 14.02 4.43 6.34
CA TYR A 307 12.89 3.80 5.67
C TYR A 307 13.33 3.12 4.36
N GLY A 308 14.10 3.83 3.52
CA GLY A 308 14.57 3.29 2.23
C GLY A 308 15.45 2.05 2.38
N VAL A 309 16.37 2.04 3.35
CA VAL A 309 17.22 0.87 3.62
C VAL A 309 16.41 -0.27 4.23
N ALA A 310 15.48 0.00 5.15
CA ALA A 310 14.68 -1.02 5.82
C ALA A 310 13.69 -1.72 4.87
N PHE A 311 13.33 -1.09 3.76
CA PHE A 311 12.39 -1.66 2.81
C PHE A 311 12.94 -2.88 2.05
N LEU A 312 14.25 -2.92 1.79
CA LEU A 312 14.90 -4.04 1.10
C LEU A 312 14.84 -5.36 1.93
N PRO A 313 15.31 -5.40 3.20
CA PRO A 313 15.21 -6.63 4.00
C PRO A 313 13.75 -7.01 4.29
N ALA A 314 12.82 -6.06 4.37
CA ALA A 314 11.41 -6.37 4.52
C ALA A 314 10.88 -7.18 3.33
N ASN A 315 11.17 -6.75 2.09
CA ASN A 315 10.76 -7.49 0.89
C ASN A 315 11.52 -8.82 0.73
N LEU A 316 12.77 -8.90 1.17
CA LEU A 316 13.51 -10.16 1.21
C LEU A 316 12.79 -11.19 2.09
N LEU A 317 12.26 -10.80 3.25
CA LEU A 317 11.48 -11.70 4.12
C LEU A 317 10.21 -12.22 3.41
N PHE A 318 9.47 -11.36 2.70
CA PHE A 318 8.29 -11.77 1.95
C PHE A 318 8.62 -12.72 0.80
N LEU A 319 9.68 -12.46 0.04
CA LEU A 319 10.12 -13.36 -1.04
C LEU A 319 10.65 -14.69 -0.48
N SER A 320 11.37 -14.65 0.64
CA SER A 320 11.80 -15.87 1.34
C SER A 320 10.63 -16.72 1.80
N LEU A 321 9.57 -16.08 2.33
CA LEU A 321 8.32 -16.77 2.63
C LEU A 321 7.74 -17.42 1.38
N GLY A 322 7.77 -16.74 0.23
CA GLY A 322 7.30 -17.28 -1.05
C GLY A 322 8.02 -18.57 -1.45
N VAL A 323 9.35 -18.60 -1.36
CA VAL A 323 10.14 -19.80 -1.66
C VAL A 323 9.80 -20.94 -0.70
N LEU A 324 9.72 -20.66 0.60
CA LEU A 324 9.33 -21.67 1.61
C LEU A 324 7.92 -22.24 1.35
N LEU A 325 6.97 -21.41 0.93
CA LEU A 325 5.64 -21.85 0.58
C LEU A 325 5.66 -22.78 -0.65
N VAL A 326 6.43 -22.43 -1.69
CA VAL A 326 6.58 -23.32 -2.87
C VAL A 326 7.13 -24.67 -2.45
N MET A 327 8.18 -24.70 -1.61
CA MET A 327 8.74 -25.94 -1.07
C MET A 327 7.70 -26.74 -0.27
N TRP A 328 6.86 -26.04 0.52
CA TRP A 328 5.80 -26.68 1.28
C TRP A 328 4.75 -27.34 0.37
N TYR A 329 4.28 -26.64 -0.69
CA TYR A 329 3.37 -27.23 -1.68
C TYR A 329 3.97 -28.46 -2.36
N GLN A 330 5.23 -28.38 -2.75
CA GLN A 330 5.94 -29.50 -3.39
C GLN A 330 6.08 -30.71 -2.45
N GLN A 331 6.45 -30.47 -1.18
CA GLN A 331 6.61 -31.55 -0.18
C GLN A 331 5.29 -32.30 0.09
N HIS A 332 4.15 -31.58 0.04
CA HIS A 332 2.82 -32.16 0.27
C HIS A 332 2.16 -32.69 -1.02
N GLY A 333 2.85 -32.68 -2.15
CA GLY A 333 2.32 -33.15 -3.44
C GLY A 333 1.12 -32.34 -3.94
N LEU A 334 1.00 -31.08 -3.52
CA LEU A 334 -0.09 -30.19 -3.88
C LEU A 334 0.26 -29.39 -5.14
N THR A 335 -0.74 -29.15 -5.97
CA THR A 335 -0.57 -28.28 -7.14
C THR A 335 -0.37 -26.84 -6.70
N LEU A 336 0.62 -26.15 -7.30
CA LEU A 336 0.79 -24.71 -7.08
C LEU A 336 -0.42 -23.95 -7.65
N PRO A 337 -0.87 -22.90 -6.96
CA PRO A 337 -1.99 -22.10 -7.44
C PRO A 337 -1.64 -21.38 -8.75
N ALA A 338 -2.65 -21.19 -9.61
CA ALA A 338 -2.47 -20.52 -10.90
C ALA A 338 -2.10 -19.03 -10.75
N SER A 339 -2.50 -18.39 -9.65
CA SER A 339 -2.13 -17.03 -9.29
C SER A 339 -1.21 -17.00 -8.08
N GLY A 340 -0.12 -16.24 -8.16
CA GLY A 340 0.76 -15.99 -7.02
C GLY A 340 0.03 -15.39 -5.81
N ASP A 341 -1.02 -14.62 -6.05
CA ASP A 341 -1.85 -14.02 -4.99
C ASP A 341 -2.60 -15.04 -4.14
N GLU A 342 -2.73 -16.29 -4.60
CA GLU A 342 -3.35 -17.39 -3.86
C GLU A 342 -2.34 -18.29 -3.10
N LEU A 343 -1.02 -18.05 -3.24
CA LEU A 343 0.01 -18.91 -2.67
C LEU A 343 -0.05 -18.93 -1.13
N LEU A 344 -0.04 -17.78 -0.49
CA LEU A 344 -0.12 -17.66 0.97
C LEU A 344 -1.55 -17.91 1.50
N PRO A 345 -2.64 -17.36 0.92
CA PRO A 345 -4.00 -17.70 1.33
C PRO A 345 -4.29 -19.20 1.28
N GLY A 346 -3.88 -19.89 0.22
CA GLY A 346 -4.07 -21.33 0.06
C GLY A 346 -3.35 -22.15 1.13
N TYR A 347 -2.10 -21.81 1.47
CA TYR A 347 -1.40 -22.39 2.61
C TYR A 347 -2.17 -22.22 3.92
N VAL A 348 -2.62 -20.98 4.18
CA VAL A 348 -3.39 -20.67 5.40
C VAL A 348 -4.67 -21.48 5.48
N GLU A 349 -5.40 -21.68 4.38
CA GLU A 349 -6.60 -22.50 4.35
C GLU A 349 -6.32 -23.98 4.64
N GLN A 350 -5.29 -24.53 4.03
CA GLN A 350 -4.96 -25.95 4.18
C GLN A 350 -4.41 -26.29 5.57
N THR A 351 -3.65 -25.39 6.19
CA THR A 351 -3.06 -25.60 7.52
C THR A 351 -3.97 -25.21 8.68
N SER A 352 -5.06 -24.50 8.41
CA SER A 352 -5.92 -23.92 9.45
C SER A 352 -6.93 -24.91 10.08
N SER A 353 -6.95 -26.16 9.66
CA SER A 353 -7.85 -27.19 10.22
C SER A 353 -7.48 -27.59 11.66
N ILE A 354 -6.23 -27.43 12.08
CA ILE A 354 -5.73 -27.88 13.38
C ILE A 354 -5.38 -26.69 14.31
N PHE A 355 -4.85 -25.59 13.76
CA PHE A 355 -4.45 -24.41 14.55
C PHE A 355 -4.96 -23.10 13.94
N HIS A 356 -5.87 -22.44 14.63
CA HIS A 356 -6.43 -21.14 14.21
C HIS A 356 -5.40 -19.98 14.24
N LEU A 357 -4.21 -20.20 14.84
CA LEU A 357 -3.20 -19.16 15.00
C LEU A 357 -2.72 -18.60 13.66
N THR A 358 -2.41 -19.46 12.67
CA THR A 358 -1.94 -19.04 11.34
C THR A 358 -2.96 -18.14 10.63
N SER A 359 -4.25 -18.52 10.69
CA SER A 359 -5.34 -17.70 10.13
C SER A 359 -5.48 -16.35 10.86
N CYS A 360 -5.39 -16.35 12.19
CA CYS A 360 -5.45 -15.11 12.97
C CYS A 360 -4.29 -14.18 12.65
N LEU A 361 -3.07 -14.70 12.56
CA LEU A 361 -1.87 -13.93 12.23
C LEU A 361 -1.91 -13.40 10.79
N PHE A 362 -2.35 -14.23 9.84
CA PHE A 362 -2.51 -13.84 8.45
C PHE A 362 -3.52 -12.69 8.31
N VAL A 363 -4.71 -12.84 8.90
CA VAL A 363 -5.74 -11.79 8.88
C VAL A 363 -5.26 -10.53 9.60
N LEU A 364 -4.61 -10.67 10.77
CA LEU A 364 -4.06 -9.53 11.51
C LEU A 364 -2.99 -8.79 10.70
N GLY A 365 -2.07 -9.52 10.06
CA GLY A 365 -1.01 -8.94 9.22
C GLY A 365 -1.58 -8.15 8.04
N ILE A 366 -2.53 -8.74 7.31
CA ILE A 366 -3.18 -8.07 6.17
C ILE A 366 -4.01 -6.86 6.63
N VAL A 367 -4.77 -6.98 7.71
CA VAL A 367 -5.56 -5.88 8.26
C VAL A 367 -4.63 -4.74 8.66
N ALA A 368 -3.58 -5.02 9.43
CA ALA A 368 -2.61 -4.03 9.86
C ALA A 368 -1.97 -3.31 8.65
N ALA A 369 -1.47 -4.06 7.67
CA ALA A 369 -0.84 -3.50 6.47
C ALA A 369 -1.81 -2.65 5.63
N SER A 370 -3.03 -3.13 5.42
CA SER A 370 -4.00 -2.45 4.55
C SER A 370 -4.59 -1.20 5.17
N PHE A 371 -4.87 -1.25 6.48
CA PHE A 371 -5.44 -0.10 7.19
C PHE A 371 -4.44 1.05 7.27
N SER A 372 -3.14 0.78 7.53
CA SER A 372 -2.08 1.80 7.51
C SER A 372 -1.95 2.51 6.16
N SER A 373 -2.15 1.79 5.05
CA SER A 373 -2.10 2.39 3.72
C SER A 373 -3.37 3.21 3.40
N ALA A 374 -4.55 2.73 3.81
CA ALA A 374 -5.83 3.35 3.47
C ALA A 374 -6.13 4.60 4.31
N ASP A 375 -5.86 4.56 5.62
CA ASP A 375 -6.12 5.68 6.52
C ASP A 375 -5.22 6.89 6.19
N SER A 376 -3.97 6.63 5.82
CA SER A 376 -3.03 7.62 5.33
C SER A 376 -3.50 8.25 4.01
N ALA A 377 -3.92 7.42 3.06
CA ALA A 377 -4.46 7.90 1.78
C ALA A 377 -5.69 8.79 1.99
N LEU A 378 -6.67 8.37 2.80
CA LEU A 378 -7.87 9.16 3.06
C LEU A 378 -7.56 10.50 3.77
N THR A 379 -6.55 10.52 4.65
CA THR A 379 -6.10 11.74 5.32
C THR A 379 -5.42 12.69 4.34
N SER A 380 -4.55 12.20 3.46
CA SER A 380 -3.87 13.02 2.45
C SER A 380 -4.81 13.53 1.36
N LEU A 381 -5.76 12.70 0.89
CA LEU A 381 -6.82 13.10 -0.04
C LEU A 381 -7.68 14.24 0.56
N THR A 382 -8.04 14.11 1.84
CA THR A 382 -8.76 15.16 2.56
C THR A 382 -7.95 16.45 2.65
N THR A 383 -6.65 16.34 2.94
CA THR A 383 -5.72 17.47 3.03
C THR A 383 -5.65 18.22 1.70
N ILE A 384 -5.36 17.52 0.61
CA ILE A 384 -5.22 18.12 -0.72
C ILE A 384 -6.52 18.77 -1.17
N TYR A 385 -7.66 18.11 -0.97
CA TYR A 385 -8.93 18.69 -1.37
C TYR A 385 -9.27 19.97 -0.59
N CYS A 386 -9.09 19.97 0.74
CA CYS A 386 -9.36 21.14 1.56
C CYS A 386 -8.37 22.29 1.32
N VAL A 387 -7.07 21.98 1.23
CA VAL A 387 -6.00 22.99 1.17
C VAL A 387 -5.81 23.51 -0.25
N ASP A 388 -5.68 22.62 -1.26
CA ASP A 388 -5.27 22.99 -2.61
C ASP A 388 -6.44 23.24 -3.54
N ILE A 389 -7.52 22.44 -3.44
CA ILE A 389 -8.68 22.60 -4.34
C ILE A 389 -9.61 23.68 -3.82
N LEU A 390 -10.00 23.63 -2.53
CA LEU A 390 -10.94 24.56 -1.93
C LEU A 390 -10.28 25.79 -1.30
N GLY A 391 -8.98 25.76 -1.00
CA GLY A 391 -8.25 26.87 -0.37
C GLY A 391 -8.70 27.20 1.07
N GLN A 392 -9.33 26.26 1.77
CA GLN A 392 -9.95 26.49 3.09
C GLN A 392 -9.30 25.62 4.18
N LYS A 393 -8.02 25.89 4.47
CA LYS A 393 -7.22 25.15 5.45
C LYS A 393 -7.81 25.20 6.88
N ASP A 394 -8.39 26.32 7.29
CA ASP A 394 -8.79 26.55 8.68
C ASP A 394 -10.22 26.12 9.01
N ASN A 395 -11.01 25.73 8.01
CA ASN A 395 -12.41 25.33 8.18
C ASN A 395 -12.54 23.87 8.65
N GLU A 396 -12.69 23.66 9.95
CA GLU A 396 -12.78 22.34 10.55
C GLU A 396 -14.03 21.56 10.14
N GLN A 397 -15.17 22.25 9.99
CA GLN A 397 -16.43 21.61 9.57
C GLN A 397 -16.32 21.09 8.14
N LEU A 398 -15.73 21.89 7.26
CA LEU A 398 -15.47 21.51 5.88
C LEU A 398 -14.54 20.29 5.82
N ARG A 399 -13.43 20.30 6.60
CA ARG A 399 -12.50 19.17 6.69
C ARG A 399 -13.22 17.88 7.10
N LYS A 400 -14.07 17.92 8.14
CA LYS A 400 -14.81 16.74 8.60
C LYS A 400 -15.77 16.20 7.54
N ARG A 401 -16.50 17.09 6.82
CA ARG A 401 -17.40 16.71 5.73
C ARG A 401 -16.62 16.15 4.54
N THR A 402 -15.53 16.78 4.16
CA THR A 402 -14.64 16.29 3.09
C THR A 402 -14.07 14.92 3.41
N HIS A 403 -13.63 14.71 4.65
CA HIS A 403 -13.09 13.40 5.06
C HIS A 403 -14.13 12.29 4.95
N LEU A 404 -15.38 12.54 5.35
CA LEU A 404 -16.49 11.60 5.17
C LEU A 404 -16.81 11.39 3.67
N GLY A 405 -16.81 12.46 2.87
CA GLY A 405 -17.01 12.38 1.43
C GLY A 405 -15.93 11.56 0.72
N MET A 406 -14.65 11.74 1.10
CA MET A 406 -13.56 10.93 0.56
C MET A 406 -13.71 9.45 0.92
N CYS A 407 -14.16 9.13 2.13
CA CYS A 407 -14.47 7.76 2.52
C CYS A 407 -15.60 7.16 1.65
N ALA A 408 -16.66 7.91 1.37
CA ALA A 408 -17.75 7.45 0.52
C ALA A 408 -17.28 7.19 -0.93
N VAL A 409 -16.50 8.13 -1.51
CA VAL A 409 -15.90 7.95 -2.84
C VAL A 409 -14.95 6.74 -2.86
N PHE A 410 -14.18 6.53 -1.79
CA PHE A 410 -13.27 5.39 -1.67
C PHE A 410 -14.03 4.05 -1.71
N VAL A 411 -15.15 3.94 -1.02
CA VAL A 411 -16.03 2.76 -1.10
C VAL A 411 -16.48 2.52 -2.54
N LEU A 412 -16.91 3.56 -3.27
CA LEU A 412 -17.33 3.44 -4.66
C LEU A 412 -16.20 2.93 -5.56
N PHE A 413 -14.97 3.44 -5.39
CA PHE A 413 -13.79 2.96 -6.13
C PHE A 413 -13.48 1.50 -5.84
N ILE A 414 -13.57 1.05 -4.58
CA ILE A 414 -13.35 -0.36 -4.21
C ILE A 414 -14.40 -1.26 -4.87
N LEU A 415 -15.68 -0.86 -4.83
CA LEU A 415 -16.77 -1.62 -5.46
C LEU A 415 -16.64 -1.66 -6.98
N PHE A 416 -16.26 -0.53 -7.60
CA PHE A 416 -15.97 -0.47 -9.04
C PHE A 416 -14.82 -1.41 -9.43
N PHE A 417 -13.73 -1.39 -8.64
CA PHE A 417 -12.57 -2.24 -8.91
C PHE A 417 -12.92 -3.74 -8.82
N LYS A 418 -13.80 -4.14 -7.92
CA LYS A 418 -14.32 -5.52 -7.85
C LYS A 418 -14.93 -6.00 -9.17
N VAL A 419 -15.56 -5.10 -9.93
CA VAL A 419 -16.22 -5.45 -11.20
C VAL A 419 -15.21 -5.54 -12.34
N VAL A 420 -14.17 -4.73 -12.31
CA VAL A 420 -13.25 -4.52 -13.47
C VAL A 420 -11.98 -5.38 -13.37
N ASN A 421 -11.57 -5.82 -12.19
CA ASN A 421 -10.27 -6.48 -12.01
C ASN A 421 -10.22 -7.89 -12.56
N SER A 422 -9.27 -8.13 -13.48
CA SER A 422 -8.95 -9.44 -14.08
C SER A 422 -7.45 -9.77 -14.08
N THR A 423 -6.60 -8.92 -13.47
CA THR A 423 -5.13 -9.04 -13.51
C THR A 423 -4.54 -9.21 -12.11
N SER A 424 -3.24 -9.56 -12.01
CA SER A 424 -2.50 -9.52 -10.75
C SER A 424 -2.66 -8.15 -10.09
N LEU A 425 -2.92 -8.16 -8.78
CA LEU A 425 -3.22 -6.95 -8.01
C LEU A 425 -2.03 -5.99 -7.96
N ILE A 426 -0.82 -6.52 -7.86
CA ILE A 426 0.40 -5.68 -7.81
C ILE A 426 0.68 -5.04 -9.17
N ASP A 427 0.50 -5.78 -10.26
CA ASP A 427 0.68 -5.24 -11.61
C ASP A 427 -0.36 -4.17 -11.92
N ALA A 428 -1.62 -4.36 -11.50
CA ALA A 428 -2.67 -3.37 -11.65
C ALA A 428 -2.28 -2.03 -10.98
N ILE A 429 -1.67 -2.06 -9.79
CA ILE A 429 -1.19 -0.84 -9.12
C ILE A 429 -0.13 -0.14 -9.96
N TYR A 430 0.90 -0.86 -10.40
CA TYR A 430 2.00 -0.24 -11.14
C TYR A 430 1.57 0.29 -12.51
N ILE A 431 0.64 -0.38 -13.18
CA ILE A 431 0.03 0.11 -14.44
C ILE A 431 -0.75 1.40 -14.17
N ILE A 432 -1.65 1.42 -13.18
CA ILE A 432 -2.42 2.61 -12.81
C ILE A 432 -1.47 3.75 -12.43
N CYS A 433 -0.44 3.47 -11.63
CA CYS A 433 0.57 4.45 -11.26
C CYS A 433 1.33 4.97 -12.48
N GLY A 434 1.70 4.12 -13.43
CA GLY A 434 2.38 4.51 -14.66
C GLY A 434 1.61 5.58 -15.45
N TYR A 435 0.29 5.42 -15.56
CA TYR A 435 -0.55 6.39 -16.28
C TYR A 435 -0.91 7.63 -15.45
N THR A 436 -1.12 7.50 -14.16
CA THR A 436 -1.66 8.59 -13.34
C THR A 436 -0.58 9.44 -12.65
N TYR A 437 0.55 8.86 -12.26
CA TYR A 437 1.68 9.61 -11.66
C TYR A 437 2.68 10.15 -12.67
N GLY A 438 2.67 9.67 -13.93
CA GLY A 438 3.56 10.17 -14.97
C GLY A 438 3.49 11.69 -15.15
N PRO A 439 2.30 12.30 -15.30
CA PRO A 439 2.16 13.74 -15.38
C PRO A 439 2.73 14.47 -14.16
N LEU A 440 2.59 13.93 -12.95
CA LEU A 440 3.19 14.50 -11.73
C LEU A 440 4.70 14.47 -11.80
N LEU A 441 5.29 13.35 -12.23
CA LEU A 441 6.74 13.26 -12.44
C LEU A 441 7.23 14.34 -13.40
N GLY A 442 6.55 14.50 -14.55
CA GLY A 442 6.91 15.51 -15.55
C GLY A 442 6.80 16.93 -15.03
N LEU A 443 5.74 17.26 -14.30
CA LEU A 443 5.52 18.58 -13.72
C LEU A 443 6.62 18.93 -12.69
N PHE A 444 6.91 18.01 -11.76
CA PHE A 444 7.95 18.23 -10.76
C PHE A 444 9.35 18.26 -11.36
N ALA A 445 9.66 17.35 -12.27
CA ALA A 445 10.93 17.34 -12.99
C ALA A 445 11.15 18.65 -13.77
N TYR A 446 10.11 19.11 -14.48
CA TYR A 446 10.20 20.38 -15.20
C TYR A 446 10.43 21.56 -14.25
N GLY A 447 9.68 21.63 -13.15
CA GLY A 447 9.84 22.69 -12.15
C GLY A 447 11.22 22.72 -11.49
N LEU A 448 11.84 21.55 -11.26
CA LEU A 448 13.14 21.40 -10.62
C LEU A 448 14.31 21.64 -11.57
N LEU A 449 14.24 21.09 -12.79
CA LEU A 449 15.37 21.02 -13.72
C LEU A 449 15.45 22.22 -14.66
N THR A 450 14.38 23.02 -14.80
CA THR A 450 14.35 24.17 -15.70
C THR A 450 14.09 25.47 -14.95
N LYS A 451 14.52 26.60 -15.54
CA LYS A 451 14.16 27.95 -15.08
C LYS A 451 13.16 28.64 -16.01
N ARG A 452 12.76 27.99 -17.09
CA ARG A 452 11.86 28.53 -18.11
C ARG A 452 10.46 28.80 -17.55
N VAL A 453 9.77 29.76 -18.14
CA VAL A 453 8.38 30.09 -17.80
C VAL A 453 7.44 29.29 -18.69
N VAL A 454 6.63 28.44 -18.08
CA VAL A 454 5.65 27.62 -18.80
C VAL A 454 4.37 28.41 -19.07
N ASN A 455 3.68 28.11 -20.16
CA ASN A 455 2.32 28.60 -20.36
C ASN A 455 1.35 27.81 -19.47
N ASP A 456 1.07 28.34 -18.28
CA ASP A 456 0.21 27.68 -17.26
C ASP A 456 -1.19 27.29 -17.79
N ARG A 457 -1.67 27.97 -18.87
CA ARG A 457 -2.97 27.62 -19.49
C ARG A 457 -2.95 26.27 -20.23
N LEU A 458 -1.79 25.88 -20.75
CA LEU A 458 -1.63 24.63 -21.51
C LEU A 458 -1.33 23.44 -20.60
N VAL A 459 -0.87 23.64 -19.39
CA VAL A 459 -0.46 22.56 -18.46
C VAL A 459 -1.54 21.49 -18.24
N PRO A 460 -2.83 21.83 -17.97
CA PRO A 460 -3.87 20.81 -17.82
C PRO A 460 -4.03 19.93 -19.05
N TYR A 461 -3.96 20.52 -20.25
CA TYR A 461 -4.11 19.78 -21.53
C TYR A 461 -2.93 18.85 -21.76
N ILE A 462 -1.70 19.33 -21.52
CA ILE A 462 -0.48 18.53 -21.64
C ILE A 462 -0.52 17.34 -20.66
N ALA A 463 -0.92 17.58 -19.41
CA ALA A 463 -1.01 16.57 -18.38
C ALA A 463 -2.05 15.48 -18.70
N VAL A 464 -3.16 15.84 -19.35
CA VAL A 464 -4.18 14.87 -19.79
C VAL A 464 -3.77 14.15 -21.09
N ALA A 465 -3.15 14.88 -22.04
CA ALA A 465 -2.70 14.29 -23.29
C ALA A 465 -1.56 13.26 -23.11
N SER A 466 -0.69 13.49 -22.11
CA SER A 466 0.48 12.63 -21.89
C SER A 466 0.14 11.17 -21.63
N PRO A 467 -0.73 10.79 -20.66
CA PRO A 467 -1.12 9.39 -20.48
C PRO A 467 -1.85 8.79 -21.68
N LEU A 468 -2.61 9.58 -22.45
CA LEU A 468 -3.27 9.10 -23.68
C LEU A 468 -2.24 8.78 -24.77
N LEU A 469 -1.26 9.65 -24.97
CA LEU A 469 -0.15 9.40 -25.89
C LEU A 469 0.69 8.21 -25.43
N CYS A 470 0.96 8.11 -24.15
CA CYS A 470 1.68 6.99 -23.56
C CYS A 470 0.97 5.65 -23.82
N TYR A 471 -0.35 5.61 -23.67
CA TYR A 471 -1.17 4.44 -23.99
C TYR A 471 -1.11 4.11 -25.48
N ALA A 472 -1.21 5.10 -26.36
CA ALA A 472 -1.12 4.90 -27.80
C ALA A 472 0.25 4.34 -28.23
N ILE A 473 1.34 4.81 -27.60
CA ILE A 473 2.70 4.31 -27.81
C ILE A 473 2.83 2.86 -27.33
N ASP A 474 2.39 2.54 -26.11
CA ASP A 474 2.45 1.18 -25.56
C ASP A 474 1.65 0.20 -26.43
N TYR A 475 0.45 0.60 -26.83
CA TYR A 475 -0.38 -0.21 -27.72
C TYR A 475 0.28 -0.40 -29.09
N GLY A 476 0.76 0.67 -29.73
CA GLY A 476 1.39 0.63 -31.07
C GLY A 476 2.68 -0.19 -31.06
N VAL A 477 3.57 0.02 -30.10
CA VAL A 477 4.80 -0.77 -29.95
C VAL A 477 4.46 -2.23 -29.69
N GLY A 478 3.46 -2.51 -28.85
CA GLY A 478 3.00 -3.86 -28.59
C GLY A 478 2.51 -4.59 -29.83
N GLN A 479 1.79 -3.90 -30.72
CA GLN A 479 1.33 -4.49 -31.99
C GLN A 479 2.47 -4.73 -33.01
N MET A 480 3.46 -3.81 -33.04
CA MET A 480 4.55 -3.88 -34.01
C MET A 480 5.67 -4.84 -33.63
N THR A 481 5.97 -4.93 -32.36
CA THR A 481 7.18 -5.64 -31.86
C THR A 481 6.86 -6.78 -30.88
N GLY A 482 5.63 -6.89 -30.42
CA GLY A 482 5.24 -7.79 -29.34
C GLY A 482 5.69 -7.31 -27.94
N TYR A 483 6.48 -6.24 -27.84
CA TYR A 483 6.97 -5.69 -26.58
C TYR A 483 5.85 -4.94 -25.84
N ARG A 484 5.66 -5.23 -24.55
CA ARG A 484 4.78 -4.48 -23.65
C ARG A 484 5.61 -3.80 -22.59
N PHE A 485 5.41 -2.50 -22.43
CA PHE A 485 6.09 -1.75 -21.38
C PHE A 485 5.73 -2.31 -20.00
N GLY A 486 6.72 -2.34 -19.11
CA GLY A 486 6.56 -2.66 -17.71
C GLY A 486 6.48 -1.40 -16.84
N TYR A 487 7.22 -1.38 -15.76
CA TYR A 487 7.27 -0.23 -14.82
C TYR A 487 7.94 1.01 -15.42
N GLU A 488 8.71 0.88 -16.49
CA GLU A 488 9.29 1.97 -17.27
C GLU A 488 8.26 2.86 -17.98
N LEU A 489 7.00 2.43 -18.09
CA LEU A 489 5.90 3.22 -18.62
C LEU A 489 5.74 4.55 -17.88
N LEU A 490 6.00 4.57 -16.58
CA LEU A 490 6.00 5.75 -15.74
C LEU A 490 7.02 6.80 -16.22
N MET A 491 8.22 6.35 -16.57
CA MET A 491 9.29 7.25 -17.06
C MET A 491 8.91 7.83 -18.42
N LEU A 492 8.38 7.00 -19.32
CA LEU A 492 7.91 7.44 -20.64
C LEU A 492 6.83 8.52 -20.50
N ASN A 493 5.82 8.29 -19.68
CA ASN A 493 4.73 9.24 -19.46
C ASN A 493 5.25 10.56 -18.82
N GLY A 494 6.16 10.47 -17.85
CA GLY A 494 6.82 11.63 -17.27
C GLY A 494 7.64 12.43 -18.28
N LEU A 495 8.35 11.74 -19.19
CA LEU A 495 9.13 12.37 -20.26
C LEU A 495 8.22 13.07 -21.29
N ILE A 496 7.11 12.46 -21.69
CA ILE A 496 6.12 13.08 -22.58
C ILE A 496 5.58 14.37 -21.96
N THR A 497 5.22 14.33 -20.67
CA THR A 497 4.75 15.52 -19.96
C THR A 497 5.84 16.59 -19.89
N PHE A 498 7.07 16.22 -19.54
CA PHE A 498 8.20 17.16 -19.49
C PHE A 498 8.46 17.81 -20.85
N ALA A 499 8.49 17.03 -21.93
CA ALA A 499 8.69 17.52 -23.29
C ALA A 499 7.56 18.46 -23.72
N GLY A 500 6.30 18.13 -23.45
CA GLY A 500 5.15 18.99 -23.74
C GLY A 500 5.25 20.34 -23.00
N LEU A 501 5.66 20.34 -21.73
CA LEU A 501 5.90 21.55 -20.96
C LEU A 501 7.04 22.38 -21.55
N TYR A 502 8.13 21.71 -21.94
CA TYR A 502 9.31 22.39 -22.52
C TYR A 502 8.97 23.06 -23.84
N LEU A 503 8.23 22.41 -24.72
CA LEU A 503 7.77 22.95 -26.01
C LEU A 503 6.77 24.12 -25.83
N SER A 504 5.98 24.10 -24.75
CA SER A 504 5.01 25.17 -24.44
C SER A 504 5.61 26.36 -23.67
N SER A 505 6.91 26.28 -23.28
CA SER A 505 7.58 27.28 -22.48
C SER A 505 8.34 28.29 -23.33
N LYS A 506 8.45 29.52 -22.80
CA LYS A 506 9.33 30.54 -23.36
C LYS A 506 10.64 30.63 -22.60
N GLY A 507 11.72 30.98 -23.29
CA GLY A 507 12.98 31.36 -22.64
C GLY A 507 12.76 32.55 -21.69
N GLN A 508 13.67 32.74 -20.74
CA GLN A 508 13.61 33.87 -19.81
C GLN A 508 13.99 35.20 -20.52
N ASP A 509 14.55 35.08 -21.73
CA ASP A 509 15.06 36.20 -22.55
C ASP A 509 14.16 36.52 -23.78
N ASP A 510 13.03 35.81 -23.92
CA ASP A 510 11.92 36.05 -24.90
C ASP A 510 10.69 36.63 -24.16
#